data_7de112b7f9a3aab30bb097cec28ff658
#
_entry.id   7de112b7f9a3aab30bb097cec28ff658
#
_cell.length_a   1.000
_cell.length_b   1.000
_cell.length_c   1.000
_cell.angle_alpha   90.00
_cell.angle_beta   90.00
_cell.angle_gamma   90.00
#
_symmetry.space_group_name_H-M   'P 1'
#
loop_
_entity.id
_entity.type
_entity.pdbx_description
1 polymer ?
#
loop_
_entity_poly.entity_id
_entity_poly.type
_entity_poly.pdbx_seq_one_letter_code
_entity_poly.pdbx_strand_id
1 'polypeptide(L)'
;HIVNDLPEMLEYTKQAHTTIMEGTPYEQSYDNYNTSLEGGKFALKGTDGLKTGSSPTADYNYTATTKRGKQRIIEVILGVGNYDVEIAESYRNQIGNTLAEKMFADYQYKKILSAGDHTIDGKTIHLKQDFYATVKKGTKPALKLEDNRLVVQNGLQQVSPSIKPGVAVSESKTTTSSSKSKGLDAMWLFCFLPAGILYLIFKQTDPKRRK
;
A
#
# COMPACT_ATOMS: atom_id res chain seq x y z
N HIS A 1 -2.74 8.68 10.43
CA HIS A 1 -2.66 7.68 11.49
C HIS A 1 -4.06 7.14 11.86
N ILE A 2 -5.01 7.97 12.37
CA ILE A 2 -6.34 7.48 12.83
C ILE A 2 -6.96 6.48 11.84
N VAL A 3 -7.03 6.83 10.58
CA VAL A 3 -7.70 6.01 9.56
C VAL A 3 -6.98 4.68 9.27
N ASN A 4 -5.66 4.64 9.39
CA ASN A 4 -4.84 3.47 9.04
C ASN A 4 -4.49 2.62 10.26
N ASP A 5 -4.23 3.27 11.40
CA ASP A 5 -3.65 2.62 12.57
C ASP A 5 -4.72 2.34 13.65
N LEU A 6 -5.86 3.06 13.59
CA LEU A 6 -7.00 2.95 14.50
C LEU A 6 -8.33 2.90 13.71
N PRO A 7 -8.49 1.97 12.74
CA PRO A 7 -9.65 1.93 11.85
C PRO A 7 -10.98 1.72 12.59
N GLU A 8 -10.95 1.16 13.81
CA GLU A 8 -12.12 1.00 14.68
C GLU A 8 -12.77 2.34 15.05
N MET A 9 -12.02 3.45 15.03
CA MET A 9 -12.59 4.79 15.25
C MET A 9 -13.63 5.17 14.20
N LEU A 10 -13.52 4.60 12.99
CA LEU A 10 -14.47 4.87 11.92
C LEU A 10 -15.86 4.27 12.20
N GLU A 11 -15.95 3.27 13.05
CA GLU A 11 -17.25 2.72 13.47
C GLU A 11 -18.09 3.74 14.24
N TYR A 12 -17.43 4.67 14.93
CA TYR A 12 -18.09 5.77 15.65
C TYR A 12 -18.29 6.99 14.74
N THR A 13 -17.26 7.37 13.99
CA THR A 13 -17.30 8.61 13.20
C THR A 13 -18.22 8.54 11.98
N LYS A 14 -18.55 7.34 11.50
CA LYS A 14 -19.47 7.13 10.38
C LYS A 14 -20.94 7.27 10.74
N GLN A 15 -21.28 7.32 12.02
CA GLN A 15 -22.68 7.39 12.48
C GLN A 15 -23.21 8.81 12.30
N ALA A 16 -24.21 8.98 11.42
CA ALA A 16 -24.88 10.26 11.23
C ALA A 16 -25.79 10.64 12.42
N HIS A 17 -26.31 9.62 13.08
CA HIS A 17 -27.18 9.75 14.26
C HIS A 17 -26.85 8.63 15.24
N THR A 18 -26.93 8.92 16.53
CA THR A 18 -26.77 7.92 17.59
C THR A 18 -27.68 8.23 18.77
N THR A 19 -28.21 7.20 19.41
CA THR A 19 -28.95 7.30 20.66
C THR A 19 -28.18 6.53 21.73
N ILE A 20 -27.98 7.15 22.86
CA ILE A 20 -27.35 6.53 24.03
C ILE A 20 -28.39 6.34 25.13
N MET A 21 -28.18 5.31 25.98
CA MET A 21 -29.07 4.95 27.10
C MET A 21 -30.53 4.74 26.65
N GLU A 22 -30.70 4.16 25.45
CA GLU A 22 -32.02 3.91 24.83
C GLU A 22 -32.95 3.14 25.77
N GLY A 23 -34.21 3.55 25.83
CA GLY A 23 -35.24 2.96 26.69
C GLY A 23 -35.12 3.28 28.18
N THR A 24 -34.20 4.15 28.57
CA THR A 24 -34.06 4.63 29.96
C THR A 24 -34.53 6.07 30.12
N PRO A 25 -34.75 6.56 31.37
CA PRO A 25 -35.04 7.98 31.62
C PRO A 25 -33.92 8.95 31.24
N TYR A 26 -32.75 8.42 30.90
CA TYR A 26 -31.54 9.19 30.52
C TYR A 26 -31.23 9.07 29.03
N GLU A 27 -32.17 8.59 28.23
CA GLU A 27 -32.00 8.50 26.78
C GLU A 27 -31.69 9.86 26.17
N GLN A 28 -30.66 9.87 25.32
CA GLN A 28 -30.22 11.05 24.60
C GLN A 28 -29.88 10.67 23.16
N SER A 29 -30.30 11.50 22.22
CA SER A 29 -30.03 11.35 20.80
C SER A 29 -29.15 12.50 20.29
N TYR A 30 -28.21 12.17 19.45
CA TYR A 30 -27.25 13.12 18.89
C TYR A 30 -27.14 12.96 17.37
N ASP A 31 -27.10 14.09 16.69
CA ASP A 31 -26.78 14.15 15.25
C ASP A 31 -25.32 14.54 15.06
N ASN A 32 -24.71 13.90 14.06
CA ASN A 32 -23.36 14.24 13.67
C ASN A 32 -23.38 15.48 12.76
N TYR A 33 -22.58 16.48 13.09
CA TYR A 33 -22.42 17.67 12.25
C TYR A 33 -21.73 17.40 10.90
N ASN A 34 -21.20 16.21 10.70
CA ASN A 34 -20.71 15.78 9.39
C ASN A 34 -21.89 15.34 8.52
N THR A 35 -22.53 16.27 7.86
CA THR A 35 -23.70 16.01 7.01
C THR A 35 -23.35 15.32 5.67
N SER A 36 -22.09 15.00 5.40
CA SER A 36 -21.65 14.17 4.27
C SER A 36 -21.72 12.67 4.57
N LEU A 37 -22.00 12.27 5.81
CA LEU A 37 -22.23 10.87 6.18
C LEU A 37 -23.51 10.32 5.53
N GLU A 38 -23.59 9.00 5.37
CA GLU A 38 -24.82 8.34 4.91
C GLU A 38 -25.99 8.70 5.84
N GLY A 39 -27.11 9.12 5.25
CA GLY A 39 -28.27 9.65 5.98
C GLY A 39 -28.22 11.16 6.26
N GLY A 40 -27.08 11.80 6.05
CA GLY A 40 -26.95 13.26 6.19
C GLY A 40 -27.44 14.04 4.98
N LYS A 41 -27.66 15.35 5.15
CA LYS A 41 -28.23 16.27 4.12
C LYS A 41 -27.40 16.31 2.83
N PHE A 42 -26.09 16.18 2.92
CA PHE A 42 -25.14 16.22 1.80
C PHE A 42 -24.43 14.87 1.63
N ALA A 43 -25.12 13.77 1.92
CA ALA A 43 -24.54 12.44 1.92
C ALA A 43 -23.66 12.18 0.69
N LEU A 44 -22.39 11.79 0.92
CA LEU A 44 -21.44 11.39 -0.08
C LEU A 44 -21.13 9.91 0.09
N LYS A 45 -21.42 9.10 -0.93
CA LYS A 45 -21.23 7.65 -0.87
C LYS A 45 -19.82 7.26 -0.46
N GLY A 46 -19.75 6.53 0.65
CA GLY A 46 -18.49 6.00 1.19
C GLY A 46 -17.80 6.90 2.22
N THR A 47 -18.39 8.04 2.60
CA THR A 47 -17.90 8.86 3.70
C THR A 47 -18.13 8.14 5.04
N ASP A 48 -17.05 7.99 5.82
CA ASP A 48 -17.05 7.24 7.09
C ASP A 48 -16.38 8.00 8.26
N GLY A 49 -16.19 9.29 8.12
CA GLY A 49 -15.65 10.18 9.18
C GLY A 49 -15.18 11.50 8.62
N LEU A 50 -14.47 12.32 9.39
CA LEU A 50 -13.92 12.13 10.73
C LEU A 50 -14.54 13.15 11.73
N LYS A 51 -14.19 14.45 11.56
CA LYS A 51 -14.51 15.48 12.53
C LYS A 51 -14.80 16.83 11.87
N THR A 52 -15.82 17.48 12.35
CA THR A 52 -16.11 18.89 12.08
C THR A 52 -15.71 19.74 13.30
N GLY A 53 -15.49 21.02 13.08
CA GLY A 53 -15.26 22.01 14.12
C GLY A 53 -15.62 23.38 13.63
N SER A 54 -16.09 24.24 14.53
CA SER A 54 -16.42 25.63 14.20
C SER A 54 -16.24 26.52 15.40
N SER A 55 -15.85 27.76 15.17
CA SER A 55 -15.78 28.80 16.18
C SER A 55 -15.78 30.18 15.51
N PRO A 56 -16.11 31.26 16.25
CA PRO A 56 -16.08 32.62 15.71
C PRO A 56 -14.72 33.06 15.14
N THR A 57 -13.64 32.49 15.64
CA THR A 57 -12.27 32.84 15.20
C THR A 57 -11.70 31.92 14.12
N ALA A 58 -12.26 30.72 13.93
CA ALA A 58 -11.74 29.73 12.99
C ALA A 58 -12.75 29.39 11.89
N ASP A 59 -13.92 29.99 11.89
CA ASP A 59 -15.01 29.67 10.97
C ASP A 59 -15.36 28.17 10.94
N TYR A 60 -15.79 27.63 9.82
CA TYR A 60 -16.19 26.23 9.70
C TYR A 60 -15.06 25.36 9.16
N ASN A 61 -14.75 24.29 9.89
CA ASN A 61 -13.66 23.38 9.60
C ASN A 61 -14.20 21.96 9.42
N TYR A 62 -13.52 21.19 8.59
CA TYR A 62 -13.94 19.87 8.20
C TYR A 62 -12.74 18.98 7.90
N THR A 63 -12.66 17.86 8.56
CA THR A 63 -11.78 16.76 8.17
C THR A 63 -12.67 15.56 7.90
N ALA A 64 -12.62 15.05 6.66
CA ALA A 64 -13.40 13.90 6.27
C ALA A 64 -12.56 12.80 5.66
N THR A 65 -13.12 11.61 5.62
CA THR A 65 -12.57 10.48 4.90
C THR A 65 -13.68 9.76 4.15
N THR A 66 -13.38 9.43 2.90
CA THR A 66 -14.30 8.77 1.99
C THR A 66 -13.60 7.59 1.33
N LYS A 67 -14.21 6.39 1.39
CA LYS A 67 -13.64 5.16 0.83
C LYS A 67 -14.55 4.60 -0.26
N ARG A 68 -13.96 4.30 -1.42
CA ARG A 68 -14.61 3.58 -2.53
C ARG A 68 -13.72 2.43 -2.99
N GLY A 69 -14.12 1.22 -2.73
CA GLY A 69 -13.29 0.04 -2.96
C GLY A 69 -11.97 0.10 -2.18
N LYS A 70 -10.85 0.03 -2.86
CA LYS A 70 -9.51 0.15 -2.25
C LYS A 70 -9.01 1.59 -2.13
N GLN A 71 -9.66 2.54 -2.79
CA GLN A 71 -9.26 3.95 -2.75
C GLN A 71 -9.90 4.66 -1.57
N ARG A 72 -9.09 5.37 -0.79
CA ARG A 72 -9.52 6.25 0.29
C ARG A 72 -8.98 7.65 0.04
N ILE A 73 -9.82 8.64 0.29
CA ILE A 73 -9.47 10.06 0.25
C ILE A 73 -9.63 10.60 1.66
N ILE A 74 -8.72 11.45 2.06
CA ILE A 74 -8.80 12.23 3.30
C ILE A 74 -8.77 13.69 2.89
N GLU A 75 -9.71 14.45 3.41
CA GLU A 75 -9.90 15.86 3.12
C GLU A 75 -9.69 16.68 4.39
N VAL A 76 -9.06 17.83 4.23
CA VAL A 76 -8.93 18.84 5.30
C VAL A 76 -9.34 20.17 4.72
N ILE A 77 -10.46 20.70 5.20
CA ILE A 77 -11.02 22.00 4.81
C ILE A 77 -11.00 22.88 6.04
N LEU A 78 -10.41 24.04 5.94
CA LEU A 78 -10.26 24.96 7.07
C LEU A 78 -10.74 26.36 6.70
N GLY A 79 -11.38 27.05 7.67
CA GLY A 79 -11.74 28.46 7.55
C GLY A 79 -12.77 28.75 6.47
N VAL A 80 -13.81 27.92 6.36
CA VAL A 80 -14.85 28.10 5.34
C VAL A 80 -15.93 29.08 5.82
N GLY A 81 -16.23 30.06 4.99
CA GLY A 81 -17.34 30.97 5.17
C GLY A 81 -17.12 32.00 6.29
N ASN A 82 -18.20 32.36 6.96
CA ASN A 82 -18.23 33.21 8.12
C ASN A 82 -19.09 32.55 9.18
N TYR A 83 -18.58 32.42 10.40
CA TYR A 83 -19.26 31.76 11.51
C TYR A 83 -20.62 32.39 11.84
N ASP A 84 -20.80 33.69 11.64
CA ASP A 84 -22.03 34.42 11.91
C ASP A 84 -23.11 34.17 10.84
N VAL A 85 -22.80 33.44 9.78
CA VAL A 85 -23.68 33.11 8.68
C VAL A 85 -24.01 31.61 8.71
N GLU A 86 -25.17 31.25 9.23
CA GLU A 86 -25.58 29.83 9.45
C GLU A 86 -25.42 28.95 8.20
N ILE A 87 -25.79 29.43 7.00
CA ILE A 87 -25.67 28.66 5.76
C ILE A 87 -24.20 28.30 5.44
N ALA A 88 -23.25 29.07 5.95
CA ALA A 88 -21.82 28.84 5.70
C ALA A 88 -21.35 27.49 6.30
N GLU A 89 -22.00 26.97 7.33
CA GLU A 89 -21.74 25.63 7.84
C GLU A 89 -21.86 24.55 6.76
N SER A 90 -22.88 24.65 5.92
CA SER A 90 -23.11 23.67 4.86
C SER A 90 -22.06 23.71 3.75
N TYR A 91 -21.41 24.85 3.55
CA TYR A 91 -20.41 25.02 2.48
C TYR A 91 -19.19 24.12 2.67
N ARG A 92 -18.73 23.91 3.91
CA ARG A 92 -17.59 23.01 4.19
C ARG A 92 -17.84 21.59 3.65
N ASN A 93 -19.03 21.03 3.86
CA ASN A 93 -19.39 19.70 3.39
C ASN A 93 -19.54 19.68 1.86
N GLN A 94 -20.16 20.69 1.26
CA GLN A 94 -20.32 20.77 -0.20
C GLN A 94 -18.98 20.92 -0.91
N ILE A 95 -18.05 21.74 -0.37
CA ILE A 95 -16.70 21.90 -0.90
C ILE A 95 -15.96 20.58 -0.80
N GLY A 96 -15.96 19.94 0.38
CA GLY A 96 -15.34 18.63 0.58
C GLY A 96 -15.87 17.59 -0.39
N ASN A 97 -17.19 17.41 -0.46
CA ASN A 97 -17.82 16.49 -1.40
C ASN A 97 -17.39 16.74 -2.85
N THR A 98 -17.32 18.00 -3.27
CA THR A 98 -16.88 18.36 -4.63
C THR A 98 -15.43 17.97 -4.87
N LEU A 99 -14.55 18.21 -3.90
CA LEU A 99 -13.14 17.83 -3.98
C LEU A 99 -12.97 16.31 -3.99
N ALA A 100 -13.68 15.60 -3.13
CA ALA A 100 -13.65 14.13 -3.10
C ALA A 100 -14.12 13.53 -4.42
N GLU A 101 -15.24 13.98 -4.97
CA GLU A 101 -15.73 13.52 -6.28
C GLU A 101 -14.72 13.80 -7.39
N LYS A 102 -14.11 14.98 -7.40
CA LYS A 102 -13.06 15.31 -8.36
C LYS A 102 -11.86 14.37 -8.21
N MET A 103 -11.42 14.08 -6.99
CA MET A 103 -10.31 13.15 -6.76
C MET A 103 -10.66 11.73 -7.20
N PHE A 104 -11.89 11.25 -6.94
CA PHE A 104 -12.34 9.96 -7.44
C PHE A 104 -12.51 9.94 -8.97
N ALA A 105 -12.86 11.08 -9.59
CA ALA A 105 -12.94 11.18 -11.04
C ALA A 105 -11.56 11.15 -11.69
N ASP A 106 -10.59 11.88 -11.16
CA ASP A 106 -9.28 12.12 -11.78
C ASP A 106 -8.25 11.03 -11.44
N TYR A 107 -8.36 10.41 -10.28
CA TYR A 107 -7.35 9.48 -9.75
C TYR A 107 -7.93 8.10 -9.46
N GLN A 108 -7.04 7.12 -9.40
CA GLN A 108 -7.37 5.75 -9.01
C GLN A 108 -6.23 5.13 -8.18
N TYR A 109 -6.59 4.35 -7.17
CA TYR A 109 -5.65 3.51 -6.43
C TYR A 109 -5.65 2.13 -7.06
N LYS A 110 -4.57 1.75 -7.73
CA LYS A 110 -4.50 0.49 -8.47
C LYS A 110 -3.19 -0.26 -8.25
N LYS A 111 -3.22 -1.53 -8.57
CA LYS A 111 -2.01 -2.35 -8.61
C LYS A 111 -1.10 -1.86 -9.74
N ILE A 112 0.15 -1.58 -9.40
CA ILE A 112 1.21 -1.13 -10.31
C ILE A 112 2.10 -2.29 -10.71
N LEU A 113 2.54 -3.10 -9.73
CA LEU A 113 3.33 -4.31 -9.92
C LEU A 113 2.78 -5.43 -9.04
N SER A 114 2.92 -6.66 -9.50
CA SER A 114 2.63 -7.84 -8.68
C SER A 114 3.81 -8.16 -7.75
N ALA A 115 3.59 -8.98 -6.74
CA ALA A 115 4.69 -9.58 -5.97
C ALA A 115 5.66 -10.34 -6.89
N GLY A 116 6.95 -10.39 -6.52
CA GLY A 116 7.99 -11.06 -7.29
C GLY A 116 9.14 -10.12 -7.70
N ASP A 117 9.96 -10.59 -8.64
CA ASP A 117 11.14 -9.87 -9.12
C ASP A 117 10.80 -8.95 -10.28
N HIS A 118 11.34 -7.73 -10.23
CA HIS A 118 11.16 -6.70 -11.27
C HIS A 118 12.47 -5.97 -11.52
N THR A 119 12.69 -5.54 -12.76
CA THR A 119 13.84 -4.69 -13.11
C THR A 119 13.38 -3.25 -13.22
N ILE A 120 13.87 -2.37 -12.34
CA ILE A 120 13.59 -0.95 -12.30
C ILE A 120 14.92 -0.20 -12.26
N ASP A 121 15.09 0.81 -13.09
CA ASP A 121 16.32 1.61 -13.22
C ASP A 121 17.59 0.72 -13.38
N GLY A 122 17.46 -0.41 -14.09
CA GLY A 122 18.56 -1.36 -14.32
C GLY A 122 18.92 -2.26 -13.13
N LYS A 123 18.18 -2.17 -12.01
CA LYS A 123 18.35 -3.00 -10.83
C LYS A 123 17.21 -4.00 -10.69
N THR A 124 17.54 -5.23 -10.33
CA THR A 124 16.53 -6.24 -10.00
C THR A 124 16.17 -6.11 -8.53
N ILE A 125 14.87 -5.89 -8.26
CA ILE A 125 14.27 -5.75 -6.94
C ILE A 125 13.29 -6.87 -6.69
N HIS A 126 13.09 -7.24 -5.43
CA HIS A 126 12.08 -8.19 -5.01
C HIS A 126 10.96 -7.49 -4.23
N LEU A 127 9.71 -7.67 -4.69
CA LEU A 127 8.50 -7.24 -3.99
C LEU A 127 7.90 -8.41 -3.23
N LYS A 128 7.77 -8.28 -1.91
CA LYS A 128 7.15 -9.31 -1.06
C LYS A 128 5.63 -9.42 -1.27
N GLN A 129 5.01 -8.35 -1.76
CA GLN A 129 3.56 -8.26 -2.00
C GLN A 129 3.27 -7.35 -3.19
N ASP A 130 2.04 -7.41 -3.69
CA ASP A 130 1.58 -6.51 -4.75
C ASP A 130 1.77 -5.05 -4.35
N PHE A 131 2.31 -4.26 -5.26
CA PHE A 131 2.51 -2.83 -5.06
C PHE A 131 1.35 -2.03 -5.65
N TYR A 132 0.69 -1.28 -4.81
CA TYR A 132 -0.41 -0.39 -5.16
C TYR A 132 -0.01 1.06 -5.00
N ALA A 133 -0.52 1.93 -5.87
CA ALA A 133 -0.33 3.38 -5.74
C ALA A 133 -1.49 4.17 -6.34
N THR A 134 -1.64 5.41 -5.87
CA THR A 134 -2.56 6.39 -6.46
C THR A 134 -1.92 6.98 -7.72
N VAL A 135 -2.64 6.94 -8.83
CA VAL A 135 -2.20 7.48 -10.12
C VAL A 135 -3.35 8.21 -10.81
N LYS A 136 -3.01 9.19 -11.64
CA LYS A 136 -4.00 9.86 -12.48
C LYS A 136 -4.58 8.87 -13.48
N LYS A 137 -5.88 8.87 -13.68
CA LYS A 137 -6.54 8.00 -14.66
C LYS A 137 -6.03 8.27 -16.06
N GLY A 138 -5.92 7.23 -16.89
CA GLY A 138 -5.41 7.34 -18.26
C GLY A 138 -3.89 7.54 -18.38
N THR A 139 -3.14 7.61 -17.26
CA THR A 139 -1.69 7.75 -17.30
C THR A 139 -0.96 6.44 -16.96
N LYS A 140 0.20 6.23 -17.57
CA LYS A 140 1.16 5.20 -17.18
C LYS A 140 2.16 5.83 -16.20
N PRO A 141 2.18 5.44 -14.93
CA PRO A 141 3.09 6.03 -13.97
C PRO A 141 4.54 5.63 -14.26
N ALA A 142 5.47 6.55 -14.10
CA ALA A 142 6.89 6.22 -14.05
C ALA A 142 7.24 5.68 -12.66
N LEU A 143 8.12 4.67 -12.64
CA LEU A 143 8.61 4.04 -11.42
C LEU A 143 10.07 4.43 -11.24
N LYS A 144 10.49 4.65 -10.01
CA LYS A 144 11.85 5.00 -9.65
C LYS A 144 12.28 4.34 -8.35
N LEU A 145 13.57 4.05 -8.23
CA LEU A 145 14.17 3.60 -6.98
C LEU A 145 14.82 4.80 -6.28
N GLU A 146 14.34 5.09 -5.07
CA GLU A 146 14.87 6.14 -4.20
C GLU A 146 15.06 5.56 -2.79
N ASP A 147 16.26 5.66 -2.23
CA ASP A 147 16.59 5.20 -0.87
C ASP A 147 16.12 3.77 -0.55
N ASN A 148 16.35 2.83 -1.45
CA ASN A 148 15.87 1.44 -1.37
C ASN A 148 14.34 1.32 -1.26
N ARG A 149 13.64 2.26 -1.85
CA ARG A 149 12.18 2.23 -1.97
C ARG A 149 11.77 2.35 -3.43
N LEU A 150 10.74 1.59 -3.78
CA LEU A 150 10.07 1.73 -5.07
C LEU A 150 9.02 2.83 -4.94
N VAL A 151 9.20 3.90 -5.71
CA VAL A 151 8.34 5.09 -5.69
C VAL A 151 7.65 5.24 -7.04
N VAL A 152 6.39 5.70 -7.01
CA VAL A 152 5.66 6.09 -8.21
C VAL A 152 5.80 7.60 -8.40
N GLN A 153 6.29 8.01 -9.57
CA GLN A 153 6.28 9.41 -9.98
C GLN A 153 4.90 9.75 -10.57
N ASN A 154 3.99 10.15 -9.71
CA ASN A 154 2.59 10.43 -10.04
C ASN A 154 2.25 11.94 -10.06
N GLY A 155 3.24 12.80 -9.80
CA GLY A 155 3.05 14.26 -9.72
C GLY A 155 2.31 14.73 -8.46
N LEU A 156 1.99 13.84 -7.54
CA LEU A 156 1.35 14.22 -6.27
C LEU A 156 2.40 14.69 -5.27
N GLN A 157 2.08 15.80 -4.60
CA GLN A 157 2.95 16.32 -3.55
C GLN A 157 2.82 15.47 -2.28
N GLN A 158 3.95 15.19 -1.66
CA GLN A 158 3.97 14.53 -0.36
C GLN A 158 3.49 15.50 0.72
N VAL A 159 2.49 15.08 1.49
CA VAL A 159 1.85 15.92 2.51
C VAL A 159 2.70 16.04 3.78
N SER A 160 3.46 15.00 4.13
CA SER A 160 4.27 14.99 5.34
C SER A 160 5.61 14.28 5.12
N PRO A 161 6.74 14.87 5.57
CA PRO A 161 8.04 14.23 5.46
C PRO A 161 8.18 12.98 6.34
N SER A 162 7.32 12.81 7.33
CA SER A 162 7.29 11.60 8.18
C SER A 162 6.70 10.37 7.47
N ILE A 163 5.93 10.59 6.40
CA ILE A 163 5.34 9.52 5.59
C ILE A 163 6.27 9.26 4.41
N LYS A 164 7.08 8.20 4.48
CA LYS A 164 7.96 7.84 3.38
C LYS A 164 7.16 7.32 2.19
N PRO A 165 7.33 7.88 0.97
CA PRO A 165 6.63 7.42 -0.22
C PRO A 165 7.04 6.01 -0.62
N GLY A 166 6.17 5.33 -1.36
CA GLY A 166 6.47 4.04 -1.95
C GLY A 166 6.62 2.89 -0.95
N VAL A 167 7.17 1.78 -1.41
CA VAL A 167 7.39 0.56 -0.64
C VAL A 167 8.88 0.23 -0.55
N ALA A 168 9.35 -0.20 0.64
CA ALA A 168 10.71 -0.67 0.80
C ALA A 168 10.94 -1.93 -0.04
N VAL A 169 12.06 -1.99 -0.75
CA VAL A 169 12.46 -3.12 -1.58
C VAL A 169 13.83 -3.63 -1.17
N SER A 170 14.07 -4.92 -1.38
CA SER A 170 15.40 -5.52 -1.30
C SER A 170 15.93 -5.72 -2.72
N GLU A 171 17.23 -5.47 -2.93
CA GLU A 171 17.86 -5.91 -4.15
C GLU A 171 17.80 -7.45 -4.19
N SER A 172 17.22 -7.98 -5.25
CA SER A 172 17.32 -9.40 -5.53
C SER A 172 18.80 -9.66 -5.80
N LYS A 173 19.47 -10.42 -4.94
CA LYS A 173 20.78 -10.96 -5.29
C LYS A 173 20.52 -11.81 -6.52
N THR A 174 20.85 -11.28 -7.69
CA THR A 174 21.04 -12.12 -8.85
C THR A 174 22.14 -13.10 -8.43
N THR A 175 21.76 -14.27 -7.95
CA THR A 175 22.61 -15.42 -8.07
C THR A 175 22.75 -15.56 -9.58
N THR A 176 23.74 -14.89 -10.15
CA THR A 176 24.42 -15.43 -11.31
C THR A 176 24.85 -16.82 -10.82
N SER A 177 24.02 -17.79 -11.02
CA SER A 177 24.49 -19.12 -11.22
C SER A 177 25.33 -18.99 -12.48
N SER A 178 26.59 -18.53 -12.32
CA SER A 178 27.60 -19.09 -13.16
C SER A 178 27.37 -20.59 -12.96
N SER A 179 26.72 -21.22 -13.89
CA SER A 179 26.95 -22.62 -14.13
C SER A 179 28.46 -22.67 -14.42
N LYS A 180 29.27 -22.74 -13.34
CA LYS A 180 30.49 -23.50 -13.45
C LYS A 180 29.92 -24.84 -13.92
N SER A 181 29.98 -25.04 -15.22
CA SER A 181 30.07 -26.39 -15.73
C SER A 181 31.06 -27.04 -14.77
N LYS A 182 30.60 -27.95 -13.94
CA LYS A 182 31.47 -28.92 -13.35
C LYS A 182 32.03 -29.63 -14.58
N GLY A 183 33.06 -29.03 -15.18
CA GLY A 183 33.99 -29.81 -15.90
C GLY A 183 34.33 -30.88 -14.88
N LEU A 184 33.95 -32.12 -15.11
CA LEU A 184 34.56 -33.22 -14.41
C LEU A 184 36.05 -32.90 -14.46
N ASP A 185 36.61 -32.59 -13.29
CA ASP A 185 38.05 -32.40 -13.20
C ASP A 185 38.61 -33.72 -13.72
N ALA A 186 39.11 -33.71 -14.96
CA ALA A 186 39.73 -34.86 -15.60
C ALA A 186 40.87 -35.45 -14.73
N MET A 187 41.30 -34.68 -13.76
CA MET A 187 42.28 -35.09 -12.78
C MET A 187 41.85 -36.28 -11.90
N TRP A 188 40.53 -36.45 -11.65
CA TRP A 188 40.02 -37.59 -10.93
C TRP A 188 39.98 -38.86 -11.77
N LEU A 189 39.86 -38.75 -13.07
CA LEU A 189 39.96 -39.89 -14.01
C LEU A 189 41.37 -40.47 -14.05
N PHE A 190 42.40 -39.64 -13.91
CA PHE A 190 43.81 -40.11 -13.87
C PHE A 190 44.17 -40.78 -12.53
N CYS A 191 43.50 -40.49 -11.42
CA CYS A 191 43.78 -41.14 -10.13
C CYS A 191 43.20 -42.59 -10.06
N PHE A 192 42.16 -42.94 -10.79
CA PHE A 192 41.58 -44.27 -10.75
C PHE A 192 42.02 -45.20 -11.84
N LEU A 193 42.57 -44.70 -12.94
CA LEU A 193 43.13 -45.52 -14.02
C LEU A 193 44.26 -46.48 -13.57
N PRO A 194 45.27 -46.08 -12.80
CA PRO A 194 46.27 -47.02 -12.35
C PRO A 194 45.74 -48.07 -11.37
N ALA A 195 44.80 -47.73 -10.53
CA ALA A 195 44.20 -48.66 -9.57
C ALA A 195 43.35 -49.74 -10.27
N GLY A 196 42.58 -49.36 -11.32
CA GLY A 196 41.79 -50.29 -12.14
C GLY A 196 42.70 -51.27 -12.95
N ILE A 197 43.81 -50.76 -13.48
CA ILE A 197 44.78 -51.58 -14.23
C ILE A 197 45.51 -52.56 -13.28
N LEU A 198 45.91 -52.11 -12.09
CA LEU A 198 46.49 -52.95 -11.05
C LEU A 198 45.51 -54.06 -10.60
N TYR A 199 44.24 -53.73 -10.45
CA TYR A 199 43.20 -54.70 -10.07
C TYR A 199 43.02 -55.76 -11.16
N LEU A 200 43.01 -55.42 -12.45
CA LEU A 200 42.91 -56.35 -13.55
C LEU A 200 44.17 -57.22 -13.68
N ILE A 201 45.39 -56.72 -13.48
CA ILE A 201 46.62 -57.46 -13.47
C ILE A 201 46.63 -58.46 -12.28
N PHE A 202 46.22 -58.05 -11.10
CA PHE A 202 46.12 -58.89 -9.90
C PHE A 202 45.13 -60.02 -10.09
N LYS A 203 43.96 -59.76 -10.75
CA LYS A 203 42.95 -60.75 -11.02
C LYS A 203 43.37 -61.77 -12.07
N GLN A 204 44.27 -61.42 -13.03
CA GLN A 204 44.86 -62.35 -14.01
C GLN A 204 45.97 -63.23 -13.45
N THR A 205 46.65 -62.79 -12.36
CA THR A 205 47.81 -63.51 -11.78
C THR A 205 47.43 -64.37 -10.54
N ASP A 206 46.13 -64.42 -10.16
CA ASP A 206 45.70 -65.22 -9.04
C ASP A 206 45.77 -66.74 -9.38
N PRO A 207 46.68 -67.49 -8.78
CA PRO A 207 46.93 -68.89 -9.12
C PRO A 207 45.81 -69.86 -8.69
N LYS A 208 44.81 -69.39 -7.93
CA LYS A 208 43.68 -70.22 -7.45
C LYS A 208 42.55 -70.35 -8.44
N ARG A 209 42.60 -69.75 -9.63
CA ARG A 209 41.60 -69.84 -10.65
C ARG A 209 41.99 -70.75 -11.86
N ARG A 210 43.05 -71.53 -11.75
CA ARG A 210 43.42 -72.59 -12.71
C ARG A 210 43.19 -73.97 -12.08
N LYS A 211 41.94 -74.30 -11.86
CA LYS A 211 41.50 -75.69 -11.75
C LYS A 211 40.06 -75.75 -12.27
#